data_66c358d2fdc4dfa6be73c8140f6016f5
#
_entry.id   66c358d2fdc4dfa6be73c8140f6016f5
#
_cell.length_a   1.000
_cell.length_b   1.000
_cell.length_c   1.000
_cell.angle_alpha   90.00
_cell.angle_beta   90.00
_cell.angle_gamma   90.00
#
_symmetry.space_group_name_H-M   'P 1'
#
loop_
_entity.id
_entity.type
_entity.pdbx_description
1 polymer ?
#
loop_
_entity_poly.entity_id
_entity_poly.type
_entity_poly.pdbx_seq_one_letter_code
_entity_poly.pdbx_strand_id
1 'polypeptide(L)'
;IFFNKEYDVSYLETYHGFYGIGFYLVSTPIEILYKNLVNIKNIDFEGNILLLKHPIVFIFFVISGIFFRKIILLVTKDKLFSDLTTILYLTYPYILGHSFFNIKDIPFMSVWLVNTFLIIKILDGIFNKILVKKKAFITLGILTAYLLSLRISGILIFIEYLIFFIFYLNNFNIKFLNFLKPNVKNIFIFLTSFIFFSLLFYPSFWLDPLKFLDAFKFMSQHIQTACT
;
A
#
# COMPACT_ATOMS: atom_id res chain seq x y z
N ILE A 1 -13.35 -9.57 20.61
CA ILE A 1 -13.97 -8.22 20.55
C ILE A 1 -14.91 -8.13 19.35
N PHE A 2 -14.70 -8.90 18.27
CA PHE A 2 -15.53 -8.84 17.07
C PHE A 2 -16.85 -9.62 17.14
N PHE A 3 -17.10 -10.45 18.17
CA PHE A 3 -18.22 -11.40 18.16
C PHE A 3 -19.32 -11.15 19.17
N ASN A 4 -19.26 -10.11 20.04
CA ASN A 4 -20.24 -9.93 21.12
C ASN A 4 -20.72 -8.48 21.36
N LYS A 5 -20.63 -7.57 20.39
CA LYS A 5 -21.40 -6.33 20.40
C LYS A 5 -22.28 -6.30 19.17
N GLU A 6 -23.56 -5.98 19.34
CA GLU A 6 -24.42 -5.52 18.25
C GLU A 6 -23.58 -4.57 17.40
N TYR A 7 -23.41 -4.92 16.14
CA TYR A 7 -22.70 -4.08 15.19
C TYR A 7 -23.41 -2.74 15.17
N ASP A 8 -22.83 -1.75 15.79
CA ASP A 8 -23.29 -0.38 15.65
C ASP A 8 -23.06 0.04 14.19
N VAL A 9 -24.08 -0.13 13.38
CA VAL A 9 -24.07 0.17 11.95
C VAL A 9 -23.79 1.66 11.73
N SER A 10 -24.05 2.49 12.75
CA SER A 10 -23.73 3.93 12.72
C SER A 10 -22.24 4.19 12.50
N TYR A 11 -21.36 3.30 12.99
CA TYR A 11 -19.91 3.41 12.74
C TYR A 11 -19.53 3.21 11.26
N LEU A 12 -20.26 2.37 10.52
CA LEU A 12 -20.05 2.17 9.08
C LEU A 12 -20.63 3.32 8.24
N GLU A 13 -21.60 4.05 8.80
CA GLU A 13 -22.20 5.23 8.19
C GLU A 13 -21.42 6.51 8.47
N THR A 14 -20.54 6.49 9.49
CA THR A 14 -19.69 7.62 9.83
C THR A 14 -18.46 7.69 8.92
N TYR A 15 -17.77 8.82 9.00
CA TYR A 15 -16.51 9.16 8.34
C TYR A 15 -15.47 8.03 8.28
N HIS A 16 -15.44 7.17 9.28
CA HIS A 16 -14.49 6.05 9.39
C HIS A 16 -14.80 4.88 8.46
N GLY A 17 -16.04 4.72 7.99
CA GLY A 17 -16.45 3.67 7.06
C GLY A 17 -15.82 3.76 5.67
N PHE A 18 -15.29 4.93 5.30
CA PHE A 18 -14.62 5.14 4.02
C PHE A 18 -13.15 4.72 4.00
N TYR A 19 -12.55 4.44 5.15
CA TYR A 19 -11.16 3.97 5.23
C TYR A 19 -11.11 2.45 5.25
N GLY A 20 -10.18 1.89 4.49
CA GLY A 20 -9.86 0.48 4.58
C GLY A 20 -9.15 0.11 5.88
N ILE A 21 -9.11 -1.16 6.19
CA ILE A 21 -8.50 -1.70 7.41
C ILE A 21 -6.97 -1.89 7.32
N GLY A 22 -6.33 -1.36 6.25
CA GLY A 22 -4.95 -1.68 5.89
C GLY A 22 -3.94 -1.61 7.03
N PHE A 23 -3.87 -0.49 7.75
CA PHE A 23 -2.92 -0.38 8.88
C PHE A 23 -3.28 -1.34 10.01
N TYR A 24 -4.58 -1.49 10.31
CA TYR A 24 -5.08 -2.34 11.39
C TYR A 24 -4.85 -3.84 11.13
N LEU A 25 -4.74 -4.27 9.88
CA LEU A 25 -4.38 -5.66 9.54
C LEU A 25 -3.02 -6.04 10.12
N VAL A 26 -2.10 -5.09 10.22
CA VAL A 26 -0.75 -5.32 10.76
C VAL A 26 -0.71 -5.00 12.26
N SER A 27 -1.35 -3.92 12.72
CA SER A 27 -1.26 -3.49 14.11
C SER A 27 -2.09 -4.36 15.04
N THR A 28 -3.31 -4.75 14.67
CA THR A 28 -4.22 -5.49 15.57
C THR A 28 -3.68 -6.84 16.06
N PRO A 29 -3.05 -7.69 15.23
CA PRO A 29 -2.44 -8.93 15.72
C PRO A 29 -1.35 -8.66 16.78
N ILE A 30 -0.56 -7.61 16.60
CA ILE A 30 0.52 -7.23 17.53
C ILE A 30 -0.08 -6.69 18.83
N GLU A 31 -1.13 -5.88 18.74
CA GLU A 31 -1.87 -5.36 19.90
C GLU A 31 -2.49 -6.48 20.74
N ILE A 32 -3.09 -7.49 20.07
CA ILE A 32 -3.65 -8.67 20.73
C ILE A 32 -2.56 -9.49 21.44
N LEU A 33 -1.44 -9.74 20.77
CA LEU A 33 -0.30 -10.45 21.36
C LEU A 33 0.25 -9.72 22.58
N TYR A 34 0.44 -8.42 22.49
CA TYR A 34 0.90 -7.59 23.59
C TYR A 34 -0.07 -7.65 24.79
N LYS A 35 -1.37 -7.50 24.53
CA LYS A 35 -2.41 -7.60 25.57
C LYS A 35 -2.35 -8.94 26.31
N ASN A 36 -2.15 -10.03 25.59
CA ASN A 36 -2.09 -11.37 26.18
C ASN A 36 -0.80 -11.61 26.98
N LEU A 37 0.33 -11.04 26.53
CA LEU A 37 1.63 -11.22 27.18
C LEU A 37 1.77 -10.40 28.48
N VAL A 38 1.26 -9.17 28.48
CA VAL A 38 1.51 -8.21 29.58
C VAL A 38 0.43 -8.29 30.68
N ASN A 39 -0.66 -9.06 30.46
CA ASN A 39 -1.77 -9.28 31.41
C ASN A 39 -2.26 -7.98 32.09
N ILE A 40 -2.40 -6.92 31.29
CA ILE A 40 -2.69 -5.56 31.76
C ILE A 40 -4.15 -5.50 32.22
N LYS A 41 -4.39 -5.60 33.51
CA LYS A 41 -5.74 -5.45 34.09
C LYS A 41 -6.12 -3.99 34.39
N ASN A 42 -5.16 -3.06 34.52
CA ASN A 42 -5.42 -1.74 35.14
C ASN A 42 -4.58 -0.56 34.60
N ILE A 43 -4.00 -0.62 33.45
CA ILE A 43 -3.24 0.52 32.89
C ILE A 43 -4.00 1.08 31.70
N ASP A 44 -3.90 2.39 31.51
CA ASP A 44 -4.47 3.16 30.43
C ASP A 44 -4.25 2.45 29.06
N PHE A 45 -5.21 1.55 28.74
CA PHE A 45 -5.09 0.62 27.63
C PHE A 45 -4.99 1.36 26.29
N GLU A 46 -5.68 2.51 26.18
CA GLU A 46 -5.69 3.31 24.97
C GLU A 46 -4.33 3.97 24.70
N GLY A 47 -3.70 4.52 25.72
CA GLY A 47 -2.37 5.12 25.61
C GLY A 47 -1.28 4.11 25.26
N ASN A 48 -1.30 2.92 25.86
CA ASN A 48 -0.33 1.86 25.56
C ASN A 48 -0.50 1.26 24.16
N ILE A 49 -1.73 1.14 23.65
CA ILE A 49 -1.98 0.72 22.27
C ILE A 49 -1.44 1.75 21.27
N LEU A 50 -1.60 3.03 21.57
CA LEU A 50 -1.06 4.09 20.71
C LEU A 50 0.47 3.99 20.61
N LEU A 51 1.14 3.76 21.75
CA LEU A 51 2.60 3.57 21.80
C LEU A 51 3.07 2.37 20.98
N LEU A 52 2.29 1.29 20.90
CA LEU A 52 2.63 0.12 20.06
C LEU A 52 2.54 0.41 18.56
N LYS A 53 1.69 1.34 18.15
CA LYS A 53 1.55 1.70 16.71
C LYS A 53 2.79 2.44 16.19
N HIS A 54 3.49 3.19 17.03
CA HIS A 54 4.67 3.96 16.64
C HIS A 54 5.83 3.08 16.12
N PRO A 55 6.27 2.02 16.81
CA PRO A 55 7.28 1.10 16.28
C PRO A 55 6.86 0.45 14.96
N ILE A 56 5.58 0.13 14.80
CA ILE A 56 5.05 -0.46 13.55
C ILE A 56 5.22 0.54 12.39
N VAL A 57 4.87 1.80 12.61
CA VAL A 57 5.07 2.87 11.61
C VAL A 57 6.55 3.00 11.25
N PHE A 58 7.43 2.98 12.26
CA PHE A 58 8.86 3.06 12.03
C PHE A 58 9.41 1.86 11.22
N ILE A 59 8.88 0.65 11.44
CA ILE A 59 9.23 -0.53 10.63
C ILE A 59 8.83 -0.30 9.16
N PHE A 60 7.64 0.23 8.90
CA PHE A 60 7.24 0.61 7.54
C PHE A 60 8.21 1.61 6.91
N PHE A 61 8.66 2.60 7.67
CA PHE A 61 9.65 3.56 7.20
C PHE A 61 10.99 2.90 6.83
N VAL A 62 11.51 1.99 7.66
CA VAL A 62 12.72 1.23 7.35
C VAL A 62 12.54 0.39 6.09
N ILE A 63 11.40 -0.29 5.95
CA ILE A 63 11.07 -1.05 4.73
C ILE A 63 11.08 -0.13 3.51
N SER A 64 10.50 1.07 3.62
CA SER A 64 10.51 2.04 2.52
C SER A 64 11.93 2.40 2.08
N GLY A 65 12.85 2.63 3.01
CA GLY A 65 14.26 2.90 2.72
C GLY A 65 14.95 1.75 1.97
N ILE A 66 14.67 0.51 2.37
CA ILE A 66 15.21 -0.68 1.68
C ILE A 66 14.72 -0.73 0.22
N PHE A 67 13.44 -0.48 -0.02
CA PHE A 67 12.88 -0.53 -1.37
C PHE A 67 13.27 0.70 -2.19
N PHE A 68 13.35 1.87 -1.60
CA PHE A 68 13.90 3.07 -2.23
C PHE A 68 15.32 2.81 -2.76
N ARG A 69 16.22 2.28 -1.90
CA ARG A 69 17.55 1.87 -2.30
C ARG A 69 17.56 0.91 -3.50
N LYS A 70 16.69 -0.12 -3.45
CA LYS A 70 16.60 -1.10 -4.55
C LYS A 70 16.14 -0.47 -5.86
N ILE A 71 15.19 0.48 -5.81
CA ILE A 71 14.71 1.21 -6.99
C ILE A 71 15.86 2.03 -7.60
N ILE A 72 16.54 2.84 -6.77
CA ILE A 72 17.66 3.67 -7.24
C ILE A 72 18.75 2.80 -7.84
N LEU A 73 19.11 1.69 -7.19
CA LEU A 73 20.12 0.76 -7.69
C LEU A 73 19.72 0.11 -9.04
N LEU A 74 18.45 -0.20 -9.24
CA LEU A 74 17.96 -0.73 -10.53
C LEU A 74 18.08 0.30 -11.65
N VAL A 75 17.81 1.56 -11.35
CA VAL A 75 17.80 2.64 -12.35
C VAL A 75 19.21 3.11 -12.67
N THR A 76 20.01 3.38 -11.65
CA THR A 76 21.34 4.00 -11.82
C THR A 76 22.47 2.98 -12.01
N LYS A 77 22.28 1.75 -11.53
CA LYS A 77 23.31 0.70 -11.44
C LYS A 77 24.55 1.11 -10.63
N ASP A 78 24.47 2.23 -9.92
CA ASP A 78 25.54 2.77 -9.07
C ASP A 78 25.18 2.51 -7.59
N LYS A 79 26.02 1.72 -6.93
CA LYS A 79 25.82 1.33 -5.53
C LYS A 79 26.05 2.52 -4.59
N LEU A 80 27.11 3.31 -4.82
CA LEU A 80 27.46 4.44 -3.96
C LEU A 80 26.35 5.51 -4.01
N PHE A 81 25.92 5.86 -5.22
CA PHE A 81 24.83 6.80 -5.42
C PHE A 81 23.53 6.32 -4.75
N SER A 82 23.21 5.03 -4.87
CA SER A 82 22.04 4.40 -4.26
C SER A 82 22.09 4.44 -2.72
N ASP A 83 23.28 4.21 -2.14
CA ASP A 83 23.48 4.25 -0.69
C ASP A 83 23.35 5.70 -0.16
N LEU A 84 24.01 6.67 -0.81
CA LEU A 84 23.95 8.08 -0.41
C LEU A 84 22.54 8.67 -0.52
N THR A 85 21.83 8.41 -1.62
CA THR A 85 20.45 8.89 -1.79
C THR A 85 19.51 8.25 -0.77
N THR A 86 19.74 6.98 -0.39
CA THR A 86 18.96 6.32 0.65
C THR A 86 19.20 6.92 2.03
N ILE A 87 20.45 7.26 2.35
CA ILE A 87 20.76 7.96 3.60
C ILE A 87 20.05 9.31 3.62
N LEU A 88 20.11 10.10 2.56
CA LEU A 88 19.41 11.37 2.45
C LEU A 88 17.89 11.21 2.62
N TYR A 89 17.30 10.17 2.02
CA TYR A 89 15.87 9.85 2.17
C TYR A 89 15.51 9.53 3.63
N LEU A 90 16.28 8.65 4.28
CA LEU A 90 16.02 8.22 5.66
C LEU A 90 16.29 9.34 6.69
N THR A 91 17.19 10.26 6.40
CA THR A 91 17.50 11.40 7.28
C THR A 91 16.73 12.67 6.95
N TYR A 92 15.87 12.66 5.90
CA TYR A 92 15.07 13.82 5.55
C TYR A 92 14.12 14.18 6.71
N PRO A 93 14.26 15.38 7.33
CA PRO A 93 13.65 15.68 8.63
C PRO A 93 12.12 15.52 8.65
N TYR A 94 11.46 15.89 7.57
CA TYR A 94 9.99 15.78 7.47
C TYR A 94 9.53 14.31 7.50
N ILE A 95 10.13 13.46 6.66
CA ILE A 95 9.74 12.04 6.56
C ILE A 95 10.14 11.32 7.85
N LEU A 96 11.36 11.56 8.35
CA LEU A 96 11.85 10.99 9.60
C LEU A 96 10.95 11.38 10.78
N GLY A 97 10.55 12.66 10.91
CA GLY A 97 9.63 13.11 11.94
C GLY A 97 8.30 12.38 11.88
N HIS A 98 7.68 12.28 10.70
CA HIS A 98 6.43 11.54 10.50
C HIS A 98 6.55 10.05 10.73
N SER A 99 7.73 9.45 10.56
CA SER A 99 7.95 8.01 10.75
C SER A 99 7.71 7.51 12.17
N PHE A 100 7.67 8.41 13.15
CA PHE A 100 7.43 8.05 14.54
C PHE A 100 5.96 7.95 14.92
N PHE A 101 5.04 8.62 14.20
CA PHE A 101 3.64 8.69 14.63
C PHE A 101 2.59 8.63 13.52
N ASN A 102 2.95 8.89 12.26
CA ASN A 102 1.97 8.99 11.19
C ASN A 102 1.56 7.61 10.65
N ILE A 103 0.49 7.07 11.22
CA ILE A 103 -0.06 5.73 10.91
C ILE A 103 -0.70 5.62 9.51
N LYS A 104 -0.88 6.73 8.80
CA LYS A 104 -1.52 6.75 7.47
C LYS A 104 -0.50 6.92 6.36
N ASP A 105 0.28 8.00 6.40
CA ASP A 105 1.11 8.40 5.26
C ASP A 105 2.40 7.58 5.14
N ILE A 106 3.02 7.22 6.27
CA ILE A 106 4.25 6.43 6.25
C ILE A 106 4.03 4.99 5.75
N PRO A 107 3.03 4.22 6.27
CA PRO A 107 2.71 2.92 5.69
C PRO A 107 2.30 3.01 4.21
N PHE A 108 1.51 4.02 3.84
CA PHE A 108 1.11 4.25 2.46
C PHE A 108 2.31 4.46 1.54
N MET A 109 3.21 5.39 1.87
CA MET A 109 4.44 5.64 1.13
C MET A 109 5.32 4.38 1.03
N SER A 110 5.44 3.63 2.11
CA SER A 110 6.25 2.41 2.14
C SER A 110 5.71 1.35 1.19
N VAL A 111 4.40 1.10 1.22
CA VAL A 111 3.76 0.12 0.35
C VAL A 111 3.77 0.60 -1.11
N TRP A 112 3.68 1.91 -1.34
CA TRP A 112 3.85 2.49 -2.67
C TRP A 112 5.21 2.15 -3.25
N LEU A 113 6.30 2.41 -2.53
CA LEU A 113 7.66 2.08 -2.97
C LEU A 113 7.87 0.57 -3.21
N VAL A 114 7.25 -0.29 -2.40
CA VAL A 114 7.28 -1.74 -2.64
C VAL A 114 6.60 -2.09 -3.97
N ASN A 115 5.43 -1.51 -4.25
CA ASN A 115 4.72 -1.71 -5.51
C ASN A 115 5.53 -1.20 -6.71
N THR A 116 6.10 0.02 -6.61
CA THR A 116 6.99 0.60 -7.63
C THR A 116 8.16 -0.34 -7.96
N PHE A 117 8.83 -0.87 -6.93
CA PHE A 117 9.91 -1.83 -7.15
C PHE A 117 9.44 -3.10 -7.85
N LEU A 118 8.28 -3.64 -7.45
CA LEU A 118 7.74 -4.87 -8.03
C LEU A 118 7.32 -4.68 -9.48
N ILE A 119 6.64 -3.59 -9.81
CA ILE A 119 6.22 -3.37 -11.21
C ILE A 119 7.42 -3.17 -12.13
N ILE A 120 8.44 -2.39 -11.71
CA ILE A 120 9.68 -2.25 -12.48
C ILE A 120 10.32 -3.62 -12.71
N LYS A 121 10.45 -4.43 -11.66
CA LYS A 121 11.06 -5.76 -11.76
C LYS A 121 10.28 -6.73 -12.64
N ILE A 122 8.94 -6.67 -12.60
CA ILE A 122 8.07 -7.48 -13.46
C ILE A 122 8.23 -7.07 -14.92
N LEU A 123 8.17 -5.76 -15.21
CA LEU A 123 8.33 -5.25 -16.56
C LEU A 123 9.72 -5.57 -17.11
N ASP A 124 10.77 -5.29 -16.34
CA ASP A 124 12.14 -5.63 -16.72
C ASP A 124 12.28 -7.12 -17.07
N GLY A 125 11.72 -8.00 -16.23
CA GLY A 125 11.72 -9.43 -16.50
C GLY A 125 11.00 -9.80 -17.80
N ILE A 126 9.81 -9.26 -18.04
CA ILE A 126 9.04 -9.56 -19.25
C ILE A 126 9.76 -9.05 -20.51
N PHE A 127 10.23 -7.80 -20.50
CA PHE A 127 10.85 -7.18 -21.67
C PHE A 127 12.23 -7.79 -21.99
N ASN A 128 12.97 -8.24 -21.00
CA ASN A 128 14.22 -8.99 -21.15
C ASN A 128 13.99 -10.49 -21.39
N LYS A 129 12.74 -10.95 -21.58
CA LYS A 129 12.37 -12.34 -21.81
C LYS A 129 12.80 -13.29 -20.68
N ILE A 130 12.91 -12.80 -19.46
CA ILE A 130 13.16 -13.59 -18.27
C ILE A 130 11.83 -14.12 -17.77
N LEU A 131 11.78 -15.40 -17.36
CA LEU A 131 10.55 -16.00 -16.85
C LEU A 131 10.08 -15.34 -15.56
N VAL A 132 9.01 -14.56 -15.65
CA VAL A 132 8.37 -13.97 -14.47
C VAL A 132 7.36 -14.96 -13.88
N LYS A 133 7.54 -15.33 -12.62
CA LYS A 133 6.67 -16.29 -11.94
C LYS A 133 5.27 -15.68 -11.70
N LYS A 134 4.22 -16.47 -11.84
CA LYS A 134 2.83 -16.05 -11.54
C LYS A 134 2.67 -15.46 -10.14
N LYS A 135 3.42 -15.93 -9.16
CA LYS A 135 3.45 -15.37 -7.80
C LYS A 135 3.72 -13.85 -7.78
N ALA A 136 4.56 -13.33 -8.67
CA ALA A 136 4.85 -11.90 -8.73
C ALA A 136 3.61 -11.07 -9.07
N PHE A 137 2.76 -11.55 -9.99
CA PHE A 137 1.52 -10.87 -10.37
C PHE A 137 0.47 -10.94 -9.26
N ILE A 138 0.37 -12.08 -8.56
CA ILE A 138 -0.49 -12.22 -7.38
C ILE A 138 -0.03 -11.27 -6.29
N THR A 139 1.27 -11.25 -5.97
CA THR A 139 1.84 -10.36 -4.94
C THR A 139 1.63 -8.88 -5.29
N LEU A 140 1.81 -8.50 -6.56
CA LEU A 140 1.53 -7.14 -7.02
C LEU A 140 0.05 -6.79 -6.80
N GLY A 141 -0.89 -7.69 -7.13
CA GLY A 141 -2.32 -7.48 -6.92
C GLY A 141 -2.68 -7.32 -5.43
N ILE A 142 -2.14 -8.17 -4.56
CA ILE A 142 -2.32 -8.07 -3.10
C ILE A 142 -1.81 -6.73 -2.56
N LEU A 143 -0.58 -6.35 -2.94
CA LEU A 143 0.04 -5.12 -2.44
C LEU A 143 -0.63 -3.86 -2.99
N THR A 144 -1.14 -3.90 -4.22
CA THR A 144 -1.93 -2.80 -4.80
C THR A 144 -3.27 -2.66 -4.06
N ALA A 145 -3.94 -3.77 -3.73
CA ALA A 145 -5.15 -3.77 -2.92
C ALA A 145 -4.88 -3.28 -1.48
N TYR A 146 -3.76 -3.70 -0.91
CA TYR A 146 -3.33 -3.25 0.40
C TYR A 146 -3.01 -1.74 0.42
N LEU A 147 -2.33 -1.23 -0.61
CA LEU A 147 -2.09 0.20 -0.78
C LEU A 147 -3.40 1.00 -0.81
N LEU A 148 -4.39 0.51 -1.57
CA LEU A 148 -5.72 1.12 -1.64
C LEU A 148 -6.40 1.13 -0.27
N SER A 149 -6.25 0.05 0.53
CA SER A 149 -6.83 -0.05 1.86
C SER A 149 -6.19 0.87 2.91
N LEU A 150 -4.96 1.31 2.70
CA LEU A 150 -4.32 2.33 3.53
C LEU A 150 -4.86 3.73 3.24
N ARG A 151 -5.00 4.07 1.95
CA ARG A 151 -5.61 5.31 1.47
C ARG A 151 -6.25 5.09 0.11
N ILE A 152 -7.44 5.62 -0.09
CA ILE A 152 -8.17 5.50 -1.37
C ILE A 152 -7.40 6.14 -2.54
N SER A 153 -6.57 7.16 -2.26
CA SER A 153 -5.64 7.74 -3.24
C SER A 153 -4.63 6.74 -3.82
N GLY A 154 -4.48 5.57 -3.20
CA GLY A 154 -3.67 4.47 -3.73
C GLY A 154 -4.07 4.01 -5.13
N ILE A 155 -5.28 4.34 -5.57
CA ILE A 155 -5.73 4.09 -6.96
C ILE A 155 -4.82 4.77 -7.99
N LEU A 156 -4.15 5.88 -7.63
CA LEU A 156 -3.24 6.60 -8.52
C LEU A 156 -2.01 5.79 -8.92
N ILE A 157 -1.70 4.71 -8.22
CA ILE A 157 -0.59 3.83 -8.59
C ILE A 157 -0.78 3.19 -9.98
N PHE A 158 -2.02 3.05 -10.44
CA PHE A 158 -2.29 2.56 -11.80
C PHE A 158 -1.77 3.52 -12.87
N ILE A 159 -1.76 4.84 -12.60
CA ILE A 159 -1.15 5.84 -13.49
C ILE A 159 0.36 5.61 -13.55
N GLU A 160 1.00 5.36 -12.39
CA GLU A 160 2.42 5.03 -12.35
C GLU A 160 2.74 3.75 -13.14
N TYR A 161 1.93 2.70 -12.97
CA TYR A 161 2.08 1.46 -13.75
C TYR A 161 1.97 1.70 -15.25
N LEU A 162 1.03 2.55 -15.67
CA LEU A 162 0.86 2.93 -17.07
C LEU A 162 2.08 3.69 -17.61
N ILE A 163 2.62 4.63 -16.82
CA ILE A 163 3.82 5.41 -17.19
C ILE A 163 5.01 4.47 -17.40
N PHE A 164 5.29 3.58 -16.43
CA PHE A 164 6.38 2.61 -16.58
C PHE A 164 6.15 1.69 -17.78
N PHE A 165 4.93 1.22 -17.97
CA PHE A 165 4.59 0.37 -19.08
C PHE A 165 4.87 1.05 -20.44
N ILE A 166 4.43 2.31 -20.63
CA ILE A 166 4.68 3.10 -21.84
C ILE A 166 6.19 3.31 -22.02
N PHE A 167 6.91 3.63 -20.95
CA PHE A 167 8.35 3.80 -20.97
C PHE A 167 9.08 2.54 -21.49
N TYR A 168 8.70 1.37 -20.98
CA TYR A 168 9.26 0.09 -21.44
C TYR A 168 8.89 -0.24 -22.90
N LEU A 169 7.65 -0.01 -23.31
CA LEU A 169 7.24 -0.20 -24.71
C LEU A 169 8.11 0.62 -25.67
N ASN A 170 8.33 1.90 -25.33
CA ASN A 170 9.13 2.80 -26.15
C ASN A 170 10.60 2.38 -26.19
N ASN A 171 11.19 2.05 -25.04
CA ASN A 171 12.61 1.65 -24.98
C ASN A 171 12.91 0.36 -25.75
N PHE A 172 11.99 -0.59 -25.76
CA PHE A 172 12.16 -1.87 -26.44
C PHE A 172 11.54 -1.89 -27.85
N ASN A 173 10.93 -0.78 -28.32
CA ASN A 173 10.24 -0.68 -29.60
C ASN A 173 9.20 -1.79 -29.85
N ILE A 174 8.47 -2.19 -28.80
CA ILE A 174 7.48 -3.25 -28.88
C ILE A 174 6.08 -2.65 -29.04
N LYS A 175 5.33 -3.13 -30.06
CA LYS A 175 3.93 -2.72 -30.22
C LYS A 175 3.08 -3.27 -29.09
N PHE A 176 2.13 -2.48 -28.60
CA PHE A 176 1.20 -2.83 -27.50
C PHE A 176 0.55 -4.21 -27.67
N LEU A 177 0.05 -4.53 -28.86
CA LEU A 177 -0.60 -5.82 -29.14
C LEU A 177 0.35 -7.02 -29.01
N ASN A 178 1.62 -6.83 -29.35
CA ASN A 178 2.64 -7.89 -29.25
C ASN A 178 3.03 -8.16 -27.80
N PHE A 179 2.94 -7.15 -26.93
CA PHE A 179 3.08 -7.33 -25.49
C PHE A 179 1.84 -7.99 -24.88
N LEU A 180 0.64 -7.54 -25.26
CA LEU A 180 -0.61 -7.95 -24.65
C LEU A 180 -0.88 -9.45 -24.83
N LYS A 181 -0.78 -9.97 -26.07
CA LYS A 181 -1.11 -11.36 -26.40
C LYS A 181 -0.47 -12.39 -25.44
N PRO A 182 0.85 -12.42 -25.23
CA PRO A 182 1.49 -13.42 -24.36
C PRO A 182 1.22 -13.18 -22.86
N ASN A 183 0.87 -11.94 -22.47
CA ASN A 183 0.76 -11.54 -21.06
C ASN A 183 -0.69 -11.46 -20.54
N VAL A 184 -1.71 -11.64 -21.37
CA VAL A 184 -3.13 -11.56 -20.97
C VAL A 184 -3.43 -12.39 -19.74
N LYS A 185 -2.94 -13.62 -19.67
CA LYS A 185 -3.15 -14.50 -18.50
C LYS A 185 -2.55 -13.93 -17.21
N ASN A 186 -1.39 -13.33 -17.29
CA ASN A 186 -0.70 -12.74 -16.16
C ASN A 186 -1.40 -11.46 -15.69
N ILE A 187 -1.85 -10.63 -16.63
CA ILE A 187 -2.66 -9.44 -16.36
C ILE A 187 -3.97 -9.83 -15.69
N PHE A 188 -4.62 -10.89 -16.18
CA PHE A 188 -5.85 -11.40 -15.57
C PHE A 188 -5.60 -11.89 -14.13
N ILE A 189 -4.51 -12.61 -13.86
CA ILE A 189 -4.12 -13.03 -12.51
C ILE A 189 -3.91 -11.82 -11.59
N PHE A 190 -3.25 -10.77 -12.08
CA PHE A 190 -3.08 -9.53 -11.33
C PHE A 190 -4.43 -8.89 -10.99
N LEU A 191 -5.30 -8.69 -11.98
CA LEU A 191 -6.61 -8.05 -11.80
C LEU A 191 -7.53 -8.84 -10.86
N THR A 192 -7.60 -10.16 -11.02
CA THR A 192 -8.42 -11.02 -10.13
C THR A 192 -7.89 -10.99 -8.70
N SER A 193 -6.58 -11.03 -8.53
CA SER A 193 -5.96 -10.90 -7.20
C SER A 193 -6.25 -9.51 -6.60
N PHE A 194 -6.09 -8.44 -7.36
CA PHE A 194 -6.38 -7.09 -6.92
C PHE A 194 -7.83 -6.93 -6.47
N ILE A 195 -8.80 -7.34 -7.31
CA ILE A 195 -10.23 -7.21 -6.98
C ILE A 195 -10.58 -8.03 -5.74
N PHE A 196 -10.15 -9.29 -5.69
CA PHE A 196 -10.43 -10.16 -4.56
C PHE A 196 -9.90 -9.59 -3.23
N PHE A 197 -8.64 -9.16 -3.19
CA PHE A 197 -8.06 -8.60 -1.97
C PHE A 197 -8.57 -7.18 -1.66
N SER A 198 -8.96 -6.39 -2.66
CA SER A 198 -9.63 -5.11 -2.42
C SER A 198 -10.95 -5.31 -1.69
N LEU A 199 -11.78 -6.28 -2.10
CA LEU A 199 -13.00 -6.62 -1.38
C LEU A 199 -12.71 -7.12 0.03
N LEU A 200 -11.66 -7.93 0.21
CA LEU A 200 -11.28 -8.45 1.54
C LEU A 200 -10.85 -7.34 2.50
N PHE A 201 -10.11 -6.34 2.01
CA PHE A 201 -9.58 -5.25 2.83
C PHE A 201 -10.56 -4.10 3.09
N TYR A 202 -11.75 -4.15 2.48
CA TYR A 202 -12.82 -3.18 2.68
C TYR A 202 -14.13 -3.85 3.14
N PRO A 203 -14.21 -4.29 4.40
CA PRO A 203 -15.44 -4.92 4.94
C PRO A 203 -16.69 -4.03 4.86
N SER A 204 -16.49 -2.70 4.92
CA SER A 204 -17.58 -1.72 4.80
C SER A 204 -18.31 -1.78 3.45
N PHE A 205 -17.65 -2.28 2.40
CA PHE A 205 -18.25 -2.40 1.06
C PHE A 205 -18.94 -3.73 0.81
N TRP A 206 -18.88 -4.68 1.76
CA TRP A 206 -19.56 -5.97 1.61
C TRP A 206 -21.08 -5.82 1.63
N LEU A 207 -21.60 -4.86 2.40
CA LEU A 207 -23.04 -4.58 2.50
C LEU A 207 -23.54 -3.68 1.35
N ASP A 208 -22.70 -2.77 0.89
CA ASP A 208 -23.02 -1.83 -0.18
C ASP A 208 -21.77 -1.48 -1.00
N PRO A 209 -21.54 -2.19 -2.12
CA PRO A 209 -20.38 -1.93 -2.98
C PRO A 209 -20.37 -0.53 -3.60
N LEU A 210 -21.52 0.15 -3.73
CA LEU A 210 -21.60 1.50 -4.29
C LEU A 210 -21.02 2.56 -3.35
N LYS A 211 -20.92 2.30 -2.05
CA LYS A 211 -20.24 3.17 -1.08
C LYS A 211 -18.78 3.46 -1.47
N PHE A 212 -18.17 2.60 -2.29
CA PHE A 212 -16.85 2.89 -2.84
C PHE A 212 -16.83 4.18 -3.69
N LEU A 213 -17.88 4.42 -4.47
CA LEU A 213 -18.00 5.65 -5.27
C LEU A 213 -18.24 6.89 -4.37
N ASP A 214 -18.98 6.73 -3.30
CA ASP A 214 -19.22 7.81 -2.33
C ASP A 214 -17.94 8.19 -1.58
N ALA A 215 -17.04 7.24 -1.35
CA ALA A 215 -15.73 7.52 -0.78
C ALA A 215 -14.90 8.47 -1.66
N PHE A 216 -14.97 8.33 -2.99
CA PHE A 216 -14.31 9.28 -3.89
C PHE A 216 -14.96 10.67 -3.87
N LYS A 217 -16.28 10.76 -3.86
CA LYS A 217 -17.01 12.03 -3.73
C LYS A 217 -16.60 12.76 -2.47
N PHE A 218 -16.61 12.04 -1.36
CA PHE A 218 -16.26 12.57 -0.06
C PHE A 218 -14.84 13.13 -0.01
N MET A 219 -13.86 12.39 -0.57
CA MET A 219 -12.46 12.85 -0.64
C MET A 219 -12.31 14.10 -1.51
N SER A 220 -13.09 14.22 -2.60
CA SER A 220 -13.05 15.41 -3.45
C SER A 220 -13.60 16.66 -2.76
N GLN A 221 -14.61 16.53 -1.91
CA GLN A 221 -15.19 17.63 -1.13
C GLN A 221 -14.22 18.14 -0.05
N HIS A 222 -13.44 17.24 0.58
CA HIS A 222 -12.44 17.64 1.57
C HIS A 222 -11.29 18.46 0.98
N ILE A 223 -10.93 18.23 -0.27
CA ILE A 223 -9.91 19.02 -0.96
C ILE A 223 -10.44 20.45 -1.19
N GLN A 224 -11.72 20.61 -1.51
CA GLN A 224 -12.34 21.92 -1.71
C GLN A 224 -12.41 22.74 -0.41
N THR A 225 -12.78 22.11 0.72
CA THR A 225 -12.86 22.80 2.03
C THR A 225 -11.50 23.12 2.65
N ALA A 226 -10.44 22.44 2.26
CA ALA A 226 -9.09 22.74 2.72
C ALA A 226 -8.42 23.88 1.92
N CYS A 227 -8.98 24.29 0.79
CA CYS A 227 -8.48 25.36 -0.07
C CYS A 227 -9.27 26.69 0.08
N THR A 228 -10.32 26.71 0.92
CA THR A 228 -11.06 27.93 1.33
C THR A 228 -10.66 28.34 2.73
#